data_c7997782862bdbdc55c3744616a3076b
#
_entry.id   c7997782862bdbdc55c3744616a3076b
#
_cell.length_a   1.000
_cell.length_b   1.000
_cell.length_c   1.000
_cell.angle_alpha   90.00
_cell.angle_beta   90.00
_cell.angle_gamma   90.00
#
_symmetry.space_group_name_H-M   'P 1'
#
loop_
_entity.id
_entity.type
_entity.pdbx_description
1 polymer ?
#
loop_
_entity_poly.entity_id
_entity_poly.type
_entity_poly.pdbx_seq_one_letter_code
_entity_poly.pdbx_strand_id
1 'polypeptide(L)'
;LLNFSEDDGVTGHAQGERTDTLAQGMESALPCQLYVLDQETGELAWEEFTEKVVSCKVDTKPGENSRKVDYVEPVHNESFPNAAYVSDIIYTSDSGTNDILWNLTMKNGDTISLSTRLTIEKQAAVTYFSEDTPMETTEELNALLASIEEEVSSETPVYLHLPAVTYDGDIVFGNHVWGIYGSSDGDDVTTFTGTVSLRGLNGNYAEMSGIQFKGNSGIGVNAYCLTLLSKCSFNGWDTAAI
;
A
#
# COMPACT_ATOMS: atom_id res chain seq x y z
N LEU A 1 -3.65 25.18 1.71
CA LEU A 1 -3.05 26.48 1.43
C LEU A 1 -3.73 27.55 2.28
N LEU A 2 -2.97 28.33 3.02
CA LEU A 2 -3.43 29.54 3.72
C LEU A 2 -2.83 30.74 3.04
N ASN A 3 -3.62 31.76 2.83
CA ASN A 3 -3.17 33.06 2.34
C ASN A 3 -3.34 34.08 3.46
N PHE A 4 -2.33 34.87 3.70
CA PHE A 4 -2.36 36.02 4.60
C PHE A 4 -2.52 37.30 3.77
N SER A 5 -3.33 38.23 4.26
CA SER A 5 -3.44 39.57 3.70
C SER A 5 -2.99 40.60 4.73
N GLU A 6 -2.58 41.82 4.30
CA GLU A 6 -2.17 42.92 5.17
C GLU A 6 -3.27 43.35 6.12
N ASP A 7 -4.53 43.13 5.77
CA ASP A 7 -5.73 43.51 6.58
C ASP A 7 -6.10 42.45 7.64
N ASP A 8 -5.15 41.61 8.10
CA ASP A 8 -5.35 40.56 9.09
C ASP A 8 -6.31 39.43 8.63
N GLY A 9 -6.67 39.39 7.36
CA GLY A 9 -7.45 38.30 6.78
C GLY A 9 -6.61 37.05 6.53
N VAL A 10 -7.08 35.88 7.00
CA VAL A 10 -6.54 34.60 6.63
C VAL A 10 -7.60 33.87 5.83
N THR A 11 -7.29 33.53 4.60
CA THR A 11 -8.15 32.69 3.76
C THR A 11 -7.49 31.33 3.53
N GLY A 12 -8.28 30.28 3.54
CA GLY A 12 -7.77 28.92 3.35
C GLY A 12 -8.38 28.25 2.13
N HIS A 13 -7.55 27.54 1.39
CA HIS A 13 -7.98 26.67 0.31
C HIS A 13 -7.37 25.27 0.54
N ALA A 14 -8.22 24.25 0.55
CA ALA A 14 -7.76 22.85 0.54
C ALA A 14 -7.83 22.29 -0.88
N GLN A 15 -7.01 21.29 -1.18
CA GLN A 15 -7.22 20.45 -2.32
C GLN A 15 -8.48 19.62 -2.04
N GLY A 16 -9.57 19.87 -2.79
CA GLY A 16 -10.90 19.41 -2.45
C GLY A 16 -11.07 17.90 -2.35
N GLU A 17 -10.62 17.16 -3.36
CA GLU A 17 -10.81 15.70 -3.45
C GLU A 17 -9.57 15.03 -4.01
N ARG A 18 -9.26 13.86 -3.48
CA ARG A 18 -8.22 12.95 -3.98
C ARG A 18 -8.72 11.53 -3.94
N THR A 19 -8.50 10.80 -5.01
CA THR A 19 -8.75 9.35 -5.09
C THR A 19 -7.42 8.62 -5.26
N ASP A 20 -7.25 7.54 -4.52
CA ASP A 20 -6.16 6.59 -4.67
C ASP A 20 -6.72 5.18 -4.78
N THR A 21 -6.00 4.28 -5.47
CA THR A 21 -6.41 2.89 -5.65
C THR A 21 -5.36 1.99 -5.02
N LEU A 22 -5.79 1.11 -4.11
CA LEU A 22 -4.88 0.29 -3.33
C LEU A 22 -5.26 -1.20 -3.41
N ALA A 23 -4.28 -2.05 -3.66
CA ALA A 23 -4.48 -3.49 -3.66
C ALA A 23 -4.88 -4.01 -2.26
N GLN A 24 -5.61 -5.10 -2.22
CA GLN A 24 -6.08 -5.69 -0.97
C GLN A 24 -4.91 -6.03 -0.04
N GLY A 25 -5.02 -5.64 1.23
CA GLY A 25 -4.01 -5.90 2.25
C GLY A 25 -2.82 -4.94 2.25
N MET A 26 -2.75 -4.03 1.26
CA MET A 26 -1.68 -3.03 1.21
C MET A 26 -1.98 -1.83 2.11
N GLU A 27 -0.90 -1.29 2.64
CA GLU A 27 -0.86 0.01 3.34
C GLU A 27 -0.06 1.00 2.52
N SER A 28 -0.47 2.24 2.51
CA SER A 28 0.23 3.34 1.87
C SER A 28 0.22 4.57 2.77
N ALA A 29 1.12 5.51 2.48
CA ALA A 29 1.17 6.79 3.16
C ALA A 29 1.13 7.93 2.14
N LEU A 30 0.32 8.94 2.45
CA LEU A 30 0.22 10.16 1.67
C LEU A 30 0.80 11.33 2.47
N PRO A 31 1.92 11.91 2.07
CA PRO A 31 2.41 13.13 2.67
C PRO A 31 1.45 14.29 2.35
N CYS A 32 0.88 14.87 3.39
CA CYS A 32 0.02 16.04 3.31
C CYS A 32 0.80 17.27 3.79
N GLN A 33 0.78 18.33 3.00
CA GLN A 33 1.55 19.54 3.26
C GLN A 33 0.62 20.75 3.38
N LEU A 34 0.80 21.52 4.44
CA LEU A 34 0.13 22.80 4.61
C LEU A 34 1.07 23.93 4.17
N TYR A 35 0.70 24.62 3.10
CA TYR A 35 1.42 25.79 2.61
C TYR A 35 0.78 27.07 3.17
N VAL A 36 1.64 27.99 3.56
CA VAL A 36 1.22 29.32 4.01
C VAL A 36 1.95 30.34 3.14
N LEU A 37 1.21 31.05 2.32
CA LEU A 37 1.77 32.01 1.37
C LEU A 37 1.27 33.41 1.69
N ASP A 38 2.15 34.38 1.52
CA ASP A 38 1.78 35.77 1.39
C ASP A 38 0.92 35.96 0.14
N GLN A 39 -0.18 36.67 0.25
CA GLN A 39 -1.17 36.80 -0.82
C GLN A 39 -0.68 37.68 -1.96
N GLU A 40 0.21 38.64 -1.68
CA GLU A 40 0.71 39.59 -2.66
C GLU A 40 1.94 39.06 -3.40
N THR A 41 2.87 38.48 -2.64
CA THR A 41 4.15 37.99 -3.21
C THR A 41 4.10 36.56 -3.69
N GLY A 42 3.20 35.73 -3.14
CA GLY A 42 3.14 34.30 -3.38
C GLY A 42 4.30 33.52 -2.73
N GLU A 43 5.10 34.17 -1.88
CA GLU A 43 6.19 33.55 -1.16
C GLU A 43 5.72 32.92 0.15
N LEU A 44 6.53 32.05 0.75
CA LEU A 44 6.22 31.39 2.01
C LEU A 44 6.20 32.42 3.15
N ALA A 45 5.05 32.61 3.76
CA ALA A 45 4.82 33.56 4.87
C ALA A 45 4.99 32.87 6.25
N TRP A 46 6.19 32.30 6.50
CA TRP A 46 6.43 31.56 7.75
C TRP A 46 6.43 32.44 9.00
N GLU A 47 7.02 33.62 8.92
CA GLU A 47 7.07 34.55 10.07
C GLU A 47 5.67 35.03 10.44
N GLU A 48 4.89 35.49 9.48
CA GLU A 48 3.51 35.91 9.66
C GLU A 48 2.63 34.76 10.17
N PHE A 49 2.88 33.54 9.67
CA PHE A 49 2.20 32.36 10.15
C PHE A 49 2.46 32.13 11.64
N THR A 50 3.73 32.15 12.06
CA THR A 50 4.11 31.93 13.48
C THR A 50 3.62 33.06 14.39
N GLU A 51 3.43 34.25 13.86
CA GLU A 51 2.84 35.37 14.60
C GLU A 51 1.33 35.22 14.83
N LYS A 52 0.60 34.58 13.91
CA LYS A 52 -0.87 34.51 13.91
C LYS A 52 -1.42 33.17 14.38
N VAL A 53 -0.69 32.08 14.18
CA VAL A 53 -1.15 30.71 14.48
C VAL A 53 -0.48 30.18 15.75
N VAL A 54 -1.31 29.65 16.65
CA VAL A 54 -0.85 29.02 17.91
C VAL A 54 -0.58 27.53 17.71
N SER A 55 -1.45 26.83 16.98
CA SER A 55 -1.34 25.39 16.76
C SER A 55 -2.01 24.94 15.46
N CYS A 56 -1.47 23.85 14.91
CA CYS A 56 -2.04 23.13 13.79
C CYS A 56 -2.27 21.68 14.22
N LYS A 57 -3.47 21.16 13.98
CA LYS A 57 -3.83 19.76 14.23
C LYS A 57 -4.49 19.18 13.02
N VAL A 58 -4.21 17.90 12.75
CA VAL A 58 -4.94 17.11 11.77
C VAL A 58 -5.96 16.24 12.52
N ASP A 59 -7.13 16.09 11.94
CA ASP A 59 -8.11 15.10 12.34
C ASP A 59 -8.63 14.39 11.11
N THR A 60 -9.11 13.16 11.27
CA THR A 60 -9.63 12.36 10.16
C THR A 60 -11.02 11.82 10.51
N LYS A 61 -11.97 11.98 9.59
CA LYS A 61 -13.34 11.50 9.75
C LYS A 61 -13.66 10.47 8.67
N PRO A 62 -13.89 9.20 9.04
CA PRO A 62 -14.30 8.20 8.09
C PRO A 62 -15.72 8.49 7.59
N GLY A 63 -15.96 8.24 6.29
CA GLY A 63 -17.28 8.18 5.71
C GLY A 63 -18.05 6.93 6.13
N GLU A 64 -19.25 6.79 5.60
CA GLU A 64 -20.07 5.60 5.85
C GLU A 64 -19.38 4.34 5.32
N ASN A 65 -19.33 3.29 6.15
CA ASN A 65 -18.65 2.01 5.87
C ASN A 65 -17.12 2.12 5.62
N SER A 66 -16.51 3.21 6.02
CA SER A 66 -15.07 3.42 5.90
C SER A 66 -14.37 3.20 7.24
N ARG A 67 -13.08 2.80 7.19
CA ARG A 67 -12.20 2.78 8.36
C ARG A 67 -11.50 4.11 8.50
N LYS A 68 -11.33 4.57 9.73
CA LYS A 68 -10.55 5.77 10.01
C LYS A 68 -9.11 5.54 9.55
N VAL A 69 -8.57 6.50 8.78
CA VAL A 69 -7.15 6.54 8.44
C VAL A 69 -6.35 7.07 9.63
N ASP A 70 -5.13 6.59 9.78
CA ASP A 70 -4.19 7.10 10.77
C ASP A 70 -3.43 8.30 10.21
N TYR A 71 -2.78 9.07 11.07
CA TYR A 71 -1.95 10.19 10.66
C TYR A 71 -0.80 10.40 11.64
N VAL A 72 0.27 10.99 11.14
CA VAL A 72 1.37 11.49 11.95
C VAL A 72 1.05 12.93 12.36
N GLU A 73 1.30 13.28 13.62
CA GLU A 73 1.08 14.65 14.10
C GLU A 73 1.83 15.67 13.23
N PRO A 74 1.17 16.77 12.82
CA PRO A 74 1.78 17.78 11.98
C PRO A 74 3.02 18.40 12.61
N VAL A 75 4.11 18.41 11.87
CA VAL A 75 5.37 19.03 12.28
C VAL A 75 5.88 19.99 11.21
N HIS A 76 6.56 21.05 11.63
CA HIS A 76 7.38 21.82 10.71
C HIS A 76 8.66 21.04 10.42
N ASN A 77 8.96 20.87 9.13
CA ASN A 77 10.13 20.09 8.69
C ASN A 77 10.94 20.87 7.66
N GLU A 78 12.17 21.18 7.99
CA GLU A 78 13.10 21.94 7.13
C GLU A 78 13.39 21.24 5.79
N SER A 79 13.16 19.93 5.69
CA SER A 79 13.26 19.19 4.43
C SER A 79 12.16 19.55 3.43
N PHE A 80 11.12 20.21 3.90
CA PHE A 80 10.02 20.74 3.08
C PHE A 80 9.93 22.27 3.23
N PRO A 81 10.89 23.03 2.71
CA PRO A 81 11.04 24.46 2.99
C PRO A 81 9.84 25.31 2.56
N ASN A 82 9.01 24.78 1.66
CA ASN A 82 7.83 25.48 1.17
C ASN A 82 6.54 25.10 1.94
N ALA A 83 6.63 24.21 2.93
CA ALA A 83 5.49 23.78 3.74
C ALA A 83 5.62 24.27 5.18
N ALA A 84 4.56 24.89 5.71
CA ALA A 84 4.50 25.28 7.10
C ALA A 84 4.45 24.04 8.02
N TYR A 85 3.62 23.07 7.66
CA TYR A 85 3.51 21.78 8.34
C TYR A 85 3.41 20.62 7.35
N VAL A 86 3.92 19.47 7.78
CA VAL A 86 3.81 18.19 7.08
C VAL A 86 3.19 17.17 8.03
N SER A 87 2.27 16.37 7.51
CA SER A 87 1.70 15.20 8.17
C SER A 87 1.59 14.06 7.17
N ASP A 88 1.86 12.83 7.58
CA ASP A 88 1.60 11.65 6.76
C ASP A 88 0.25 11.05 7.13
N ILE A 89 -0.59 10.83 6.12
CA ILE A 89 -1.86 10.12 6.27
C ILE A 89 -1.63 8.67 5.87
N ILE A 90 -1.85 7.75 6.79
CA ILE A 90 -1.61 6.31 6.62
C ILE A 90 -2.95 5.62 6.41
N TYR A 91 -3.07 4.84 5.34
CA TYR A 91 -4.31 4.20 4.95
C TYR A 91 -4.08 2.83 4.32
N THR A 92 -5.13 2.02 4.36
CA THR A 92 -5.17 0.69 3.76
C THR A 92 -6.25 0.61 2.68
N SER A 93 -6.28 -0.47 1.91
CA SER A 93 -7.32 -0.72 0.91
C SER A 93 -8.76 -0.73 1.47
N ASP A 94 -8.93 -0.91 2.78
CA ASP A 94 -10.22 -0.91 3.46
C ASP A 94 -10.61 0.45 4.04
N SER A 95 -9.77 1.47 3.88
CA SER A 95 -10.01 2.79 4.48
C SER A 95 -11.20 3.53 3.86
N GLY A 96 -11.53 3.25 2.59
CA GLY A 96 -12.66 3.89 1.92
C GLY A 96 -12.53 5.41 1.89
N THR A 97 -13.63 6.12 2.12
CA THR A 97 -13.64 7.60 2.08
C THR A 97 -13.39 8.19 3.45
N ASN A 98 -12.46 9.14 3.54
CA ASN A 98 -12.15 9.89 4.75
C ASN A 98 -12.04 11.38 4.45
N ASP A 99 -12.57 12.23 5.33
CA ASP A 99 -12.30 13.66 5.31
C ASP A 99 -11.11 13.96 6.21
N ILE A 100 -10.07 14.57 5.66
CA ILE A 100 -8.87 15.02 6.36
C ILE A 100 -9.07 16.49 6.70
N LEU A 101 -9.00 16.81 7.98
CA LEU A 101 -9.27 18.15 8.51
C LEU A 101 -8.00 18.73 9.12
N TRP A 102 -7.51 19.82 8.55
CA TRP A 102 -6.48 20.64 9.13
C TRP A 102 -7.15 21.75 9.95
N ASN A 103 -6.94 21.71 11.26
CA ASN A 103 -7.53 22.68 12.20
C ASN A 103 -6.42 23.57 12.76
N LEU A 104 -6.51 24.87 12.45
CA LEU A 104 -5.58 25.87 12.93
C LEU A 104 -6.25 26.72 14.01
N THR A 105 -5.57 26.88 15.12
CA THR A 105 -6.01 27.80 16.17
C THR A 105 -5.20 29.11 16.07
N MET A 106 -5.90 30.22 15.93
CA MET A 106 -5.32 31.54 15.81
C MET A 106 -5.06 32.13 17.20
N LYS A 107 -4.12 33.08 17.31
CA LYS A 107 -3.84 33.79 18.59
C LYS A 107 -5.03 34.59 19.14
N ASN A 108 -5.92 35.04 18.27
CA ASN A 108 -7.17 35.72 18.67
C ASN A 108 -8.25 34.74 19.17
N GLY A 109 -8.00 33.44 19.15
CA GLY A 109 -8.92 32.39 19.58
C GLY A 109 -9.78 31.81 18.47
N ASP A 110 -9.72 32.33 17.26
CA ASP A 110 -10.46 31.79 16.11
C ASP A 110 -9.86 30.45 15.65
N THR A 111 -10.68 29.63 15.01
CA THR A 111 -10.27 28.38 14.40
C THR A 111 -10.58 28.40 12.92
N ILE A 112 -9.58 28.06 12.11
CA ILE A 112 -9.73 27.85 10.66
C ILE A 112 -9.62 26.36 10.39
N SER A 113 -10.57 25.80 9.65
CA SER A 113 -10.55 24.41 9.24
C SER A 113 -10.48 24.29 7.72
N LEU A 114 -9.52 23.52 7.23
CA LEU A 114 -9.39 23.13 5.83
C LEU A 114 -9.72 21.65 5.71
N SER A 115 -10.48 21.27 4.70
CA SER A 115 -10.89 19.88 4.49
C SER A 115 -10.47 19.38 3.11
N THR A 116 -9.93 18.17 3.08
CA THR A 116 -9.67 17.42 1.85
C THR A 116 -10.34 16.06 1.97
N ARG A 117 -11.11 15.67 0.97
CA ARG A 117 -11.67 14.32 0.89
C ARG A 117 -10.68 13.37 0.25
N LEU A 118 -10.32 12.31 0.97
CA LEU A 118 -9.50 11.21 0.47
C LEU A 118 -10.41 9.99 0.27
N THR A 119 -10.48 9.49 -0.96
CA THR A 119 -11.19 8.26 -1.29
C THR A 119 -10.19 7.18 -1.65
N ILE A 120 -10.24 6.06 -0.96
CA ILE A 120 -9.43 4.88 -1.24
C ILE A 120 -10.34 3.85 -1.91
N GLU A 121 -10.02 3.55 -3.16
CA GLU A 121 -10.68 2.51 -3.93
C GLU A 121 -9.88 1.22 -3.82
N LYS A 122 -10.58 0.12 -3.57
CA LYS A 122 -9.95 -1.19 -3.60
C LYS A 122 -9.70 -1.59 -5.04
N GLN A 123 -8.46 -1.91 -5.37
CA GLN A 123 -8.11 -2.42 -6.69
C GLN A 123 -8.85 -3.73 -6.96
N ALA A 124 -9.46 -3.86 -8.12
CA ALA A 124 -10.03 -5.11 -8.56
C ALA A 124 -8.93 -6.20 -8.59
N ALA A 125 -9.25 -7.37 -8.08
CA ALA A 125 -8.34 -8.50 -8.03
C ALA A 125 -9.04 -9.77 -8.53
N VAL A 126 -8.27 -10.71 -9.05
CA VAL A 126 -8.73 -12.04 -9.42
C VAL A 126 -8.15 -13.05 -8.43
N THR A 127 -9.01 -13.90 -7.87
CA THR A 127 -8.59 -14.95 -6.94
C THR A 127 -8.95 -16.32 -7.50
N TYR A 128 -7.99 -17.21 -7.54
CA TYR A 128 -8.16 -18.60 -7.93
C TYR A 128 -8.05 -19.50 -6.69
N PHE A 129 -9.04 -20.35 -6.50
CA PHE A 129 -9.08 -21.35 -5.44
C PHE A 129 -8.96 -22.75 -6.04
N SER A 130 -8.24 -23.64 -5.38
CA SER A 130 -8.04 -25.00 -5.84
C SER A 130 -9.32 -25.82 -5.92
N GLU A 131 -10.36 -25.46 -5.19
CA GLU A 131 -11.67 -26.10 -5.26
C GLU A 131 -12.38 -25.85 -6.59
N ASP A 132 -12.10 -24.71 -7.24
CA ASP A 132 -12.81 -24.28 -8.47
C ASP A 132 -11.89 -24.27 -9.69
N THR A 133 -10.58 -24.39 -9.52
CA THR A 133 -9.58 -24.25 -10.59
C THR A 133 -8.56 -25.37 -10.53
N PRO A 134 -8.32 -26.10 -11.64
CA PRO A 134 -7.30 -27.15 -11.68
C PRO A 134 -5.91 -26.57 -11.40
N MET A 135 -5.28 -27.03 -10.31
CA MET A 135 -3.91 -26.70 -9.91
C MET A 135 -3.33 -27.77 -8.95
N GLU A 136 -3.77 -29.03 -9.10
CA GLU A 136 -3.30 -30.13 -8.26
C GLU A 136 -1.96 -30.73 -8.74
N THR A 137 -1.55 -30.39 -9.95
CA THR A 137 -0.28 -30.83 -10.53
C THR A 137 0.56 -29.66 -11.00
N THR A 138 1.86 -29.86 -11.21
CA THR A 138 2.76 -28.84 -11.75
C THR A 138 2.33 -28.38 -13.15
N GLU A 139 1.85 -29.32 -13.99
CA GLU A 139 1.36 -29.04 -15.34
C GLU A 139 0.11 -28.16 -15.32
N GLU A 140 -0.86 -28.45 -14.43
CA GLU A 140 -2.07 -27.66 -14.27
C GLU A 140 -1.75 -26.25 -13.75
N LEU A 141 -0.89 -26.13 -12.74
CA LEU A 141 -0.46 -24.83 -12.22
C LEU A 141 0.24 -24.01 -13.31
N ASN A 142 1.15 -24.60 -14.08
CA ASN A 142 1.82 -23.90 -15.17
C ASN A 142 0.84 -23.49 -16.29
N ALA A 143 -0.17 -24.31 -16.61
CA ALA A 143 -1.21 -23.97 -17.58
C ALA A 143 -2.06 -22.78 -17.07
N LEU A 144 -2.42 -22.78 -15.80
CA LEU A 144 -3.12 -21.64 -15.17
C LEU A 144 -2.27 -20.37 -15.22
N LEU A 145 -0.99 -20.45 -14.86
CA LEU A 145 -0.10 -19.29 -14.89
C LEU A 145 0.04 -18.71 -16.31
N ALA A 146 0.09 -19.57 -17.33
CA ALA A 146 0.11 -19.12 -18.72
C ALA A 146 -1.19 -18.43 -19.14
N SER A 147 -2.36 -18.95 -18.73
CA SER A 147 -3.64 -18.29 -19.03
C SER A 147 -3.79 -16.95 -18.31
N ILE A 148 -3.29 -16.83 -17.08
CA ILE A 148 -3.27 -15.57 -16.34
C ILE A 148 -2.46 -14.51 -17.11
N GLU A 149 -1.29 -14.85 -17.63
CA GLU A 149 -0.47 -13.92 -18.42
C GLU A 149 -1.14 -13.46 -19.73
N GLU A 150 -2.03 -14.27 -20.30
CA GLU A 150 -2.74 -13.96 -21.53
C GLU A 150 -4.07 -13.20 -21.30
N GLU A 151 -4.80 -13.54 -20.24
CA GLU A 151 -6.20 -13.13 -20.08
C GLU A 151 -6.40 -12.03 -19.02
N VAL A 152 -5.51 -11.92 -18.04
CA VAL A 152 -5.62 -10.95 -16.97
C VAL A 152 -4.82 -9.69 -17.28
N SER A 153 -5.38 -8.52 -17.05
CA SER A 153 -4.64 -7.26 -17.20
C SER A 153 -3.42 -7.21 -16.28
N SER A 154 -2.29 -6.71 -16.78
CA SER A 154 -1.05 -6.58 -16.01
C SER A 154 -1.16 -5.68 -14.77
N GLU A 155 -2.23 -4.88 -14.67
CA GLU A 155 -2.50 -4.03 -13.52
C GLU A 155 -3.42 -4.69 -12.50
N THR A 156 -3.96 -5.87 -12.81
CA THR A 156 -4.89 -6.58 -11.93
C THR A 156 -4.14 -7.58 -11.06
N PRO A 157 -4.15 -7.44 -9.73
CA PRO A 157 -3.54 -8.41 -8.83
C PRO A 157 -4.21 -9.78 -8.92
N VAL A 158 -3.40 -10.82 -8.94
CA VAL A 158 -3.86 -12.21 -8.91
C VAL A 158 -3.42 -12.87 -7.60
N TYR A 159 -4.37 -13.54 -6.97
CA TYR A 159 -4.16 -14.32 -5.76
C TYR A 159 -4.43 -15.80 -6.04
N LEU A 160 -3.52 -16.66 -5.62
CA LEU A 160 -3.60 -18.11 -5.80
C LEU A 160 -3.68 -18.80 -4.45
N HIS A 161 -4.76 -19.57 -4.22
CA HIS A 161 -4.89 -20.45 -3.08
C HIS A 161 -4.64 -21.89 -3.52
N LEU A 162 -3.41 -22.32 -3.26
CA LEU A 162 -2.89 -23.62 -3.73
C LEU A 162 -3.34 -24.76 -2.82
N PRO A 163 -3.61 -25.95 -3.38
CA PRO A 163 -3.90 -27.16 -2.61
C PRO A 163 -2.67 -27.67 -1.85
N ALA A 164 -2.90 -28.59 -0.94
CA ALA A 164 -1.87 -29.31 -0.19
C ALA A 164 -1.25 -30.44 -1.05
N VAL A 165 -0.46 -30.07 -2.05
CA VAL A 165 0.22 -31.01 -2.95
C VAL A 165 1.69 -30.67 -3.09
N THR A 166 2.45 -31.57 -3.71
CA THR A 166 3.85 -31.32 -4.07
C THR A 166 3.96 -30.95 -5.54
N TYR A 167 4.52 -29.78 -5.81
CA TYR A 167 4.87 -29.31 -7.14
C TYR A 167 6.34 -29.61 -7.42
N ASP A 168 6.59 -30.41 -8.46
CA ASP A 168 7.94 -30.81 -8.88
C ASP A 168 8.46 -29.89 -9.97
N GLY A 169 9.76 -29.55 -9.89
CA GLY A 169 10.43 -28.71 -10.87
C GLY A 169 10.28 -27.22 -10.64
N ASP A 170 10.86 -26.45 -11.54
CA ASP A 170 10.91 -24.99 -11.41
C ASP A 170 9.58 -24.35 -11.84
N ILE A 171 9.14 -23.36 -11.06
CA ILE A 171 7.90 -22.63 -11.32
C ILE A 171 8.19 -21.12 -11.35
N VAL A 172 7.57 -20.43 -12.31
CA VAL A 172 7.67 -18.98 -12.43
C VAL A 172 6.30 -18.35 -12.22
N PHE A 173 6.13 -17.63 -11.11
CA PHE A 173 5.01 -16.75 -10.90
C PHE A 173 5.31 -15.42 -11.59
N GLY A 174 4.55 -15.12 -12.62
CA GLY A 174 4.75 -14.00 -13.52
C GLY A 174 4.40 -12.64 -12.93
N ASN A 175 4.31 -11.64 -13.80
CA ASN A 175 4.15 -10.25 -13.39
C ASN A 175 2.75 -9.88 -12.88
N HIS A 176 1.78 -10.79 -12.97
CA HIS A 176 0.40 -10.59 -12.52
C HIS A 176 0.17 -11.15 -11.11
N VAL A 177 1.00 -12.09 -10.68
CA VAL A 177 0.79 -12.77 -9.40
C VAL A 177 1.29 -11.90 -8.25
N TRP A 178 0.35 -11.56 -7.37
CA TRP A 178 0.59 -10.76 -6.17
C TRP A 178 0.75 -11.62 -4.93
N GLY A 179 -0.13 -12.62 -4.73
CA GLY A 179 -0.17 -13.45 -3.54
C GLY A 179 -0.31 -14.94 -3.86
N ILE A 180 0.47 -15.76 -3.17
CA ILE A 180 0.48 -17.22 -3.28
C ILE A 180 0.31 -17.79 -1.87
N TYR A 181 -0.82 -18.44 -1.64
CA TYR A 181 -1.20 -19.00 -0.34
C TYR A 181 -1.30 -20.50 -0.43
N GLY A 182 -0.44 -21.20 0.30
CA GLY A 182 -0.47 -22.66 0.41
C GLY A 182 -1.17 -23.11 1.69
N SER A 183 -1.40 -24.41 1.79
CA SER A 183 -1.84 -25.08 3.01
C SER A 183 -0.63 -25.42 3.88
N SER A 184 -0.75 -25.16 5.17
CA SER A 184 0.28 -25.49 6.18
C SER A 184 -0.33 -26.19 7.41
N ASP A 185 -1.52 -26.80 7.25
CA ASP A 185 -2.23 -27.45 8.34
C ASP A 185 -1.82 -28.93 8.50
N GLY A 186 -1.11 -29.21 9.57
CA GLY A 186 -0.72 -30.56 9.94
C GLY A 186 0.22 -31.21 8.92
N ASP A 187 -0.16 -32.37 8.39
CA ASP A 187 0.58 -33.11 7.38
C ASP A 187 0.24 -32.69 5.93
N ASP A 188 -0.83 -31.89 5.77
CA ASP A 188 -1.32 -31.41 4.49
C ASP A 188 -0.68 -30.06 4.14
N VAL A 189 0.47 -30.13 3.47
CA VAL A 189 1.32 -28.96 3.19
C VAL A 189 1.54 -28.80 1.70
N THR A 190 1.36 -27.57 1.20
CA THR A 190 1.80 -27.21 -0.13
C THR A 190 3.31 -27.18 -0.20
N THR A 191 3.90 -27.99 -1.08
CA THR A 191 5.36 -28.17 -1.17
C THR A 191 5.87 -27.88 -2.58
N PHE A 192 6.97 -27.13 -2.70
CA PHE A 192 7.74 -26.99 -3.94
C PHE A 192 9.09 -27.69 -3.79
N THR A 193 9.49 -28.46 -4.82
CA THR A 193 10.77 -29.19 -4.85
C THR A 193 11.80 -28.58 -5.79
N GLY A 194 11.39 -27.69 -6.71
CA GLY A 194 12.26 -26.92 -7.59
C GLY A 194 12.38 -25.45 -7.17
N THR A 195 13.10 -24.67 -7.97
CA THR A 195 13.23 -23.23 -7.76
C THR A 195 11.92 -22.52 -8.08
N VAL A 196 11.46 -21.70 -7.15
CA VAL A 196 10.32 -20.80 -7.36
C VAL A 196 10.85 -19.41 -7.70
N SER A 197 10.46 -18.87 -8.85
CA SER A 197 10.79 -17.52 -9.28
C SER A 197 9.59 -16.59 -9.12
N LEU A 198 9.77 -15.48 -8.40
CA LEU A 198 8.75 -14.49 -8.13
C LEU A 198 9.05 -13.19 -8.88
N ARG A 199 8.19 -12.79 -9.78
CA ARG A 199 8.31 -11.52 -10.51
C ARG A 199 7.48 -10.40 -9.90
N GLY A 200 6.38 -10.75 -9.23
CA GLY A 200 5.46 -9.83 -8.58
C GLY A 200 4.66 -8.96 -9.54
N LEU A 201 3.60 -8.35 -9.04
CA LEU A 201 2.76 -7.46 -9.85
C LEU A 201 3.59 -6.28 -10.38
N ASN A 202 3.71 -6.22 -11.71
CA ASN A 202 4.56 -5.23 -12.41
C ASN A 202 6.00 -5.13 -11.87
N GLY A 203 6.56 -6.23 -11.35
CA GLY A 203 7.89 -6.27 -10.77
C GLY A 203 8.04 -5.58 -9.41
N ASN A 204 6.94 -5.18 -8.77
CA ASN A 204 7.00 -4.41 -7.53
C ASN A 204 6.89 -5.26 -6.27
N TYR A 205 5.91 -6.19 -6.20
CA TYR A 205 5.62 -6.90 -4.96
C TYR A 205 5.03 -8.27 -5.20
N ALA A 206 5.40 -9.23 -4.36
CA ALA A 206 4.75 -10.53 -4.23
C ALA A 206 4.78 -11.01 -2.78
N GLU A 207 3.78 -11.79 -2.38
CA GLU A 207 3.79 -12.48 -1.10
C GLU A 207 3.53 -13.98 -1.24
N MET A 208 4.15 -14.76 -0.36
CA MET A 208 3.89 -16.19 -0.23
C MET A 208 3.65 -16.54 1.24
N SER A 209 2.68 -17.38 1.48
CA SER A 209 2.36 -17.84 2.84
C SER A 209 1.99 -19.31 2.89
N GLY A 210 2.40 -19.99 3.97
CA GLY A 210 1.97 -21.36 4.24
C GLY A 210 2.58 -22.41 3.30
N ILE A 211 3.83 -22.23 2.85
CA ILE A 211 4.47 -23.06 1.83
C ILE A 211 5.74 -23.68 2.37
N GLN A 212 5.96 -24.95 2.03
CA GLN A 212 7.20 -25.66 2.29
C GLN A 212 8.05 -25.75 1.00
N PHE A 213 9.31 -25.38 1.09
CA PHE A 213 10.30 -25.54 0.04
C PHE A 213 11.26 -26.68 0.42
N LYS A 214 11.26 -27.78 -0.36
CA LYS A 214 12.11 -28.95 -0.17
C LYS A 214 13.03 -29.11 -1.35
N GLY A 215 14.27 -28.66 -1.22
CA GLY A 215 15.30 -28.84 -2.23
C GLY A 215 16.25 -29.98 -1.91
N ASN A 216 17.13 -30.25 -2.86
CA ASN A 216 18.29 -31.09 -2.68
C ASN A 216 19.60 -30.40 -3.13
N SER A 217 19.48 -29.24 -3.79
CA SER A 217 20.57 -28.36 -4.21
C SER A 217 20.01 -27.04 -4.76
N GLY A 218 20.85 -26.02 -4.89
CA GLY A 218 20.52 -24.77 -5.58
C GLY A 218 19.79 -23.75 -4.72
N ILE A 219 18.82 -23.05 -5.32
CA ILE A 219 18.09 -21.91 -4.74
C ILE A 219 16.61 -22.28 -4.60
N GLY A 220 16.04 -22.07 -3.43
CA GLY A 220 14.62 -22.32 -3.16
C GLY A 220 13.71 -21.27 -3.77
N VAL A 221 13.94 -20.00 -3.47
CA VAL A 221 13.16 -18.88 -4.01
C VAL A 221 14.10 -17.87 -4.66
N ASN A 222 13.76 -17.47 -5.87
CA ASN A 222 14.46 -16.43 -6.62
C ASN A 222 13.51 -15.24 -6.79
N ALA A 223 13.69 -14.22 -5.96
CA ALA A 223 12.80 -13.05 -5.91
C ALA A 223 13.38 -11.90 -6.75
N TYR A 224 12.61 -11.46 -7.75
CA TYR A 224 12.93 -10.32 -8.60
C TYR A 224 12.14 -9.06 -8.22
N CYS A 225 11.43 -9.10 -7.10
CA CYS A 225 10.59 -8.02 -6.58
C CYS A 225 10.70 -7.97 -5.06
N LEU A 226 10.12 -6.93 -4.44
CA LEU A 226 9.93 -6.92 -3.00
C LEU A 226 9.03 -8.10 -2.61
N THR A 227 9.52 -8.98 -1.74
CA THR A 227 8.84 -10.23 -1.43
C THR A 227 8.64 -10.38 0.07
N LEU A 228 7.39 -10.69 0.47
CA LEU A 228 7.05 -11.08 1.82
C LEU A 228 6.84 -12.60 1.88
N LEU A 229 7.59 -13.27 2.74
CA LEU A 229 7.42 -14.70 3.03
C LEU A 229 6.93 -14.87 4.47
N SER A 230 5.76 -15.48 4.65
CA SER A 230 5.19 -15.75 5.95
C SER A 230 4.82 -17.22 6.11
N LYS A 231 5.07 -17.80 7.30
CA LYS A 231 4.78 -19.22 7.57
C LYS A 231 5.36 -20.18 6.53
N CYS A 232 6.48 -19.80 5.88
CA CYS A 232 7.20 -20.62 4.93
C CYS A 232 8.34 -21.38 5.62
N SER A 233 8.66 -22.58 5.13
CA SER A 233 9.80 -23.38 5.60
C SER A 233 10.70 -23.78 4.46
N PHE A 234 12.01 -23.84 4.72
CA PHE A 234 13.03 -24.15 3.73
C PHE A 234 13.91 -25.30 4.24
N ASN A 235 14.02 -26.37 3.45
CA ASN A 235 14.77 -27.56 3.81
C ASN A 235 15.57 -28.07 2.59
N GLY A 236 16.83 -28.45 2.80
CA GLY A 236 17.66 -29.16 1.82
C GLY A 236 18.28 -28.30 0.71
N TRP A 237 18.27 -26.97 0.85
CA TRP A 237 18.93 -26.05 -0.08
C TRP A 237 20.39 -25.83 0.33
N ASP A 238 21.33 -25.95 -0.63
CA ASP A 238 22.77 -25.90 -0.37
C ASP A 238 23.45 -24.59 -0.81
N THR A 239 22.80 -23.79 -1.67
CA THR A 239 23.33 -22.52 -2.15
C THR A 239 22.68 -21.32 -1.48
N ALA A 240 21.36 -21.25 -1.55
CA ALA A 240 20.57 -20.22 -0.88
C ALA A 240 19.11 -20.71 -0.71
N ALA A 241 18.47 -20.29 0.37
CA ALA A 241 17.03 -20.52 0.53
C ALA A 241 16.20 -19.43 -0.21
N ILE A 242 16.72 -18.21 -0.22
CA ILE A 242 16.12 -17.02 -0.83
C ILE A 242 17.22 -16.20 -1.48
#